data_fbfd2837e2c7f01753d628d49ca1df87
#
_entry.id   fbfd2837e2c7f01753d628d49ca1df87
#
_cell.length_a   1.000
_cell.length_b   1.000
_cell.length_c   1.000
_cell.angle_alpha   90.00
_cell.angle_beta   90.00
_cell.angle_gamma   90.00
#
_symmetry.space_group_name_H-M   'P 1'
#
loop_
_entity.id
_entity.type
_entity.pdbx_description
1 polymer ?
#
loop_
_entity_poly.entity_id
_entity_poly.type
_entity_poly.pdbx_seq_one_letter_code
_entity_poly.pdbx_strand_id
1 'polypeptide(L)'
;GMKFPGAPYSLKMACGENPKRVYGSRNTLPSTRMGNMAGYRKAWIQATEYKKSWDEYISDSAERSLSNTPTRNLRLETLAGVLEGDIRIHNHCYKVDEMAQMIDMSKEFGYEIAAFHHAVEAYKAAPMLAEEGICGVMWADWWGFKQEAYDMVRENIALVDYAKACAVIHSDDPIQIQRLNQEIAKAMSAGNRMGLDISPAKAIRWGTFNAAKSLGLEDQIGSLAVGKNADIVLWTEHPLSVYSHANKVWIDGDLRFDRENKSIQPTSDFNLGIIKAGAVRP
;
A
#
# COMPACT_ATOMS: atom_id res chain seq x y z
N GLY A 1 -0.63 -4.33 -20.65
CA GLY A 1 -1.02 -4.77 -19.30
C GLY A 1 -1.27 -3.59 -18.39
N MET A 2 -1.93 -3.84 -17.28
CA MET A 2 -2.25 -2.77 -16.30
C MET A 2 -1.19 -2.66 -15.19
N LYS A 3 -0.25 -3.60 -15.11
CA LYS A 3 0.84 -3.57 -14.13
C LYS A 3 1.92 -2.59 -14.58
N PHE A 4 2.43 -1.77 -13.64
CA PHE A 4 3.58 -0.93 -13.90
C PHE A 4 4.79 -1.78 -14.33
N PRO A 5 5.51 -1.42 -15.41
CA PRO A 5 6.64 -2.21 -15.90
C PRO A 5 7.71 -2.37 -14.81
N GLY A 6 8.17 -3.60 -14.60
CA GLY A 6 9.19 -3.90 -13.59
C GLY A 6 8.72 -3.88 -12.13
N ALA A 7 7.47 -3.52 -11.84
CA ALA A 7 6.97 -3.55 -10.46
C ALA A 7 7.01 -4.97 -9.87
N PRO A 8 7.45 -5.13 -8.61
CA PRO A 8 7.36 -6.42 -7.93
C PRO A 8 5.90 -6.87 -7.78
N TYR A 9 5.68 -8.15 -7.63
CA TYR A 9 4.36 -8.66 -7.24
C TYR A 9 4.10 -8.35 -5.77
N SER A 10 2.82 -8.23 -5.43
CA SER A 10 2.40 -7.98 -4.05
C SER A 10 1.23 -8.88 -3.69
N LEU A 11 1.23 -9.38 -2.46
CA LEU A 11 0.14 -10.12 -1.86
C LEU A 11 -0.54 -9.28 -0.79
N LYS A 12 -1.85 -9.10 -0.90
CA LYS A 12 -2.65 -8.44 0.13
C LYS A 12 -3.06 -9.44 1.20
N MET A 13 -2.73 -9.11 2.46
CA MET A 13 -3.21 -9.82 3.66
C MET A 13 -4.12 -8.91 4.47
N ALA A 14 -4.83 -9.46 5.45
CA ALA A 14 -5.70 -8.68 6.33
C ALA A 14 -5.75 -9.23 7.75
N CYS A 15 -5.53 -8.35 8.74
CA CYS A 15 -5.77 -8.60 10.16
C CYS A 15 -7.19 -8.17 10.56
N GLY A 16 -7.57 -8.49 11.79
CA GLY A 16 -8.63 -7.85 12.52
C GLY A 16 -10.03 -8.25 12.14
N GLU A 17 -10.89 -7.27 12.12
CA GLU A 17 -12.33 -7.47 11.99
C GLU A 17 -12.74 -7.93 10.59
N ASN A 18 -12.09 -7.45 9.55
CA ASN A 18 -12.50 -7.75 8.18
C ASN A 18 -12.49 -9.25 7.87
N PRO A 19 -11.39 -10.00 8.03
CA PRO A 19 -11.41 -11.45 7.80
C PRO A 19 -12.34 -12.17 8.78
N LYS A 20 -12.32 -11.79 10.06
CA LYS A 20 -13.19 -12.38 11.10
C LYS A 20 -14.67 -12.25 10.74
N ARG A 21 -15.12 -11.05 10.32
CA ARG A 21 -16.51 -10.80 9.98
C ARG A 21 -16.95 -11.56 8.74
N VAL A 22 -16.16 -11.49 7.67
CA VAL A 22 -16.50 -12.10 6.38
C VAL A 22 -16.60 -13.62 6.47
N TYR A 23 -15.64 -14.26 7.10
CA TYR A 23 -15.62 -15.71 7.20
C TYR A 23 -16.45 -16.23 8.38
N GLY A 24 -16.48 -15.53 9.51
CA GLY A 24 -17.32 -15.89 10.67
C GLY A 24 -18.81 -15.87 10.34
N SER A 25 -19.29 -14.93 9.53
CA SER A 25 -20.68 -14.90 9.06
C SER A 25 -21.06 -16.11 8.17
N ARG A 26 -20.05 -16.80 7.62
CA ARG A 26 -20.21 -18.02 6.80
C ARG A 26 -19.93 -19.30 7.58
N ASN A 27 -19.81 -19.23 8.92
CA ASN A 27 -19.42 -20.33 9.79
C ASN A 27 -18.11 -21.01 9.37
N THR A 28 -17.17 -20.23 8.84
CA THR A 28 -15.84 -20.70 8.43
C THR A 28 -14.74 -19.92 9.16
N LEU A 29 -13.53 -20.48 9.23
CA LEU A 29 -12.38 -19.81 9.83
C LEU A 29 -11.77 -18.79 8.82
N PRO A 30 -11.24 -17.66 9.34
CA PRO A 30 -11.19 -17.23 10.74
C PRO A 30 -12.51 -16.60 11.21
N SER A 31 -12.95 -16.91 12.44
CA SER A 31 -14.09 -16.29 13.12
C SER A 31 -13.67 -15.43 14.33
N THR A 32 -12.40 -15.50 14.70
CA THR A 32 -11.77 -14.74 15.79
C THR A 32 -10.42 -14.18 15.34
N ARG A 33 -9.87 -13.20 16.07
CA ARG A 33 -8.51 -12.69 15.83
C ARG A 33 -7.45 -13.76 16.04
N MET A 34 -7.58 -14.56 17.09
CA MET A 34 -6.71 -15.73 17.32
C MET A 34 -6.77 -16.74 16.17
N GLY A 35 -7.98 -17.03 15.67
CA GLY A 35 -8.18 -17.91 14.52
C GLY A 35 -7.55 -17.35 13.24
N ASN A 36 -7.49 -16.02 13.08
CA ASN A 36 -6.79 -15.37 11.98
C ASN A 36 -5.28 -15.65 12.03
N MET A 37 -4.65 -15.45 13.21
CA MET A 37 -3.21 -15.73 13.40
C MET A 37 -2.89 -17.22 13.22
N ALA A 38 -3.73 -18.12 13.76
CA ALA A 38 -3.58 -19.55 13.56
C ALA A 38 -3.70 -19.96 12.07
N GLY A 39 -4.62 -19.32 11.34
CA GLY A 39 -4.81 -19.54 9.92
C GLY A 39 -3.59 -19.12 9.09
N TYR A 40 -2.97 -18.00 9.43
CA TYR A 40 -1.73 -17.54 8.80
C TYR A 40 -0.57 -18.50 9.06
N ARG A 41 -0.32 -18.88 10.33
CA ARG A 41 0.74 -19.85 10.65
C ARG A 41 0.56 -21.15 9.90
N LYS A 42 -0.67 -21.68 9.86
CA LYS A 42 -0.97 -22.88 9.08
C LYS A 42 -0.62 -22.70 7.58
N ALA A 43 -0.95 -21.55 7.01
CA ALA A 43 -0.66 -21.28 5.60
C ALA A 43 0.86 -21.18 5.35
N TRP A 44 1.61 -20.51 6.24
CA TRP A 44 3.06 -20.39 6.12
C TRP A 44 3.78 -21.73 6.33
N ILE A 45 3.35 -22.56 7.28
CA ILE A 45 3.88 -23.95 7.45
C ILE A 45 3.71 -24.71 6.13
N GLN A 46 2.51 -24.69 5.55
CA GLN A 46 2.25 -25.38 4.28
C GLN A 46 3.10 -24.82 3.12
N ALA A 47 3.29 -23.51 3.09
CA ALA A 47 4.11 -22.87 2.06
C ALA A 47 5.60 -23.24 2.20
N THR A 48 6.10 -23.30 3.42
CA THR A 48 7.48 -23.71 3.72
C THR A 48 7.72 -25.18 3.29
N GLU A 49 6.81 -26.09 3.61
CA GLU A 49 6.88 -27.48 3.17
C GLU A 49 6.81 -27.61 1.64
N TYR A 50 5.91 -26.85 1.03
CA TYR A 50 5.75 -26.82 -0.43
C TYR A 50 7.03 -26.31 -1.11
N LYS A 51 7.57 -25.18 -0.65
CA LYS A 51 8.83 -24.62 -1.17
C LYS A 51 9.95 -25.65 -1.04
N LYS A 52 10.12 -26.24 0.14
CA LYS A 52 11.14 -27.27 0.39
C LYS A 52 11.05 -28.43 -0.59
N SER A 53 9.85 -28.95 -0.85
CA SER A 53 9.67 -30.06 -1.80
C SER A 53 10.07 -29.71 -3.23
N TRP A 54 9.84 -28.47 -3.66
CA TRP A 54 10.29 -27.98 -4.97
C TRP A 54 11.78 -27.71 -5.01
N ASP A 55 12.37 -27.15 -3.96
CA ASP A 55 13.83 -26.92 -3.85
C ASP A 55 14.60 -28.24 -3.92
N GLU A 56 14.15 -29.27 -3.19
CA GLU A 56 14.70 -30.62 -3.22
C GLU A 56 14.62 -31.23 -4.63
N TYR A 57 13.45 -31.16 -5.28
CA TYR A 57 13.26 -31.65 -6.65
C TYR A 57 14.15 -30.89 -7.67
N ILE A 58 14.31 -29.57 -7.51
CA ILE A 58 15.13 -28.77 -8.40
C ILE A 58 16.62 -29.03 -8.19
N SER A 59 17.07 -29.24 -6.95
CA SER A 59 18.49 -29.46 -6.63
C SER A 59 18.98 -30.84 -7.03
N ASP A 60 18.13 -31.87 -6.98
CA ASP A 60 18.50 -33.25 -7.34
C ASP A 60 18.30 -33.52 -8.84
N SER A 61 19.29 -33.07 -9.63
CA SER A 61 19.26 -33.26 -11.08
C SER A 61 19.34 -34.70 -11.53
N ALA A 62 19.88 -35.59 -10.71
CA ALA A 62 20.11 -37.02 -11.05
C ALA A 62 18.84 -37.85 -10.89
N GLU A 63 17.95 -37.47 -9.92
CA GLU A 63 16.73 -38.20 -9.63
C GLU A 63 15.47 -37.54 -10.23
N ARG A 64 15.60 -36.42 -10.95
CA ARG A 64 14.43 -35.76 -11.58
C ARG A 64 13.74 -36.67 -12.56
N SER A 65 12.46 -36.93 -12.30
CA SER A 65 11.58 -37.66 -13.22
C SER A 65 10.17 -37.10 -13.15
N LEU A 66 9.36 -37.39 -14.14
CA LEU A 66 7.95 -37.00 -14.14
C LEU A 66 7.17 -37.68 -13.01
N SER A 67 7.64 -38.83 -12.52
CA SER A 67 6.97 -39.60 -11.46
C SER A 67 7.16 -39.01 -10.07
N ASN A 68 8.22 -38.22 -9.83
CA ASN A 68 8.51 -37.58 -8.55
C ASN A 68 8.35 -36.05 -8.55
N THR A 69 7.82 -35.48 -9.64
CA THR A 69 7.53 -34.05 -9.72
C THR A 69 6.51 -33.64 -8.66
N PRO A 70 6.79 -32.66 -7.78
CA PRO A 70 5.82 -32.17 -6.80
C PRO A 70 4.55 -31.64 -7.47
N THR A 71 3.39 -31.91 -6.87
CA THR A 71 2.13 -31.44 -7.41
C THR A 71 2.01 -29.92 -7.26
N ARG A 72 1.72 -29.21 -8.34
CA ARG A 72 1.51 -27.77 -8.32
C ARG A 72 0.29 -27.38 -7.50
N ASN A 73 0.46 -26.34 -6.68
CA ASN A 73 -0.59 -25.68 -5.92
C ASN A 73 -0.43 -24.17 -6.02
N LEU A 74 -1.26 -23.51 -6.83
CA LEU A 74 -1.15 -22.08 -7.14
C LEU A 74 -1.21 -21.18 -5.90
N ARG A 75 -1.95 -21.59 -4.87
CA ARG A 75 -1.99 -20.86 -3.61
C ARG A 75 -0.65 -20.93 -2.87
N LEU A 76 -0.07 -22.10 -2.80
CA LEU A 76 1.21 -22.32 -2.14
C LEU A 76 2.36 -21.76 -2.95
N GLU A 77 2.29 -21.77 -4.28
CA GLU A 77 3.26 -21.08 -5.15
C GLU A 77 3.33 -19.58 -4.84
N THR A 78 2.17 -18.91 -4.68
CA THR A 78 2.13 -17.50 -4.32
C THR A 78 2.78 -17.24 -2.94
N LEU A 79 2.49 -18.10 -1.96
CA LEU A 79 3.08 -17.97 -0.63
C LEU A 79 4.58 -18.35 -0.62
N ALA A 80 5.00 -19.32 -1.41
CA ALA A 80 6.41 -19.64 -1.62
C ALA A 80 7.17 -18.45 -2.22
N GLY A 81 6.60 -17.77 -3.22
CA GLY A 81 7.19 -16.55 -3.78
C GLY A 81 7.32 -15.40 -2.77
N VAL A 82 6.48 -15.37 -1.73
CA VAL A 82 6.67 -14.45 -0.59
C VAL A 82 7.89 -14.86 0.24
N LEU A 83 8.02 -16.15 0.55
CA LEU A 83 9.17 -16.68 1.31
C LEU A 83 10.51 -16.57 0.54
N GLU A 84 10.45 -16.43 -0.77
CA GLU A 84 11.60 -16.19 -1.65
C GLU A 84 11.95 -14.70 -1.80
N GLY A 85 11.08 -13.81 -1.33
CA GLY A 85 11.24 -12.36 -1.47
C GLY A 85 10.75 -11.78 -2.80
N ASP A 86 10.21 -12.59 -3.70
CA ASP A 86 9.70 -12.15 -5.01
C ASP A 86 8.37 -11.41 -4.92
N ILE A 87 7.61 -11.67 -3.86
CA ILE A 87 6.27 -11.12 -3.62
C ILE A 87 6.26 -10.35 -2.31
N ARG A 88 5.98 -9.06 -2.37
CA ARG A 88 5.90 -8.16 -1.21
C ARG A 88 4.57 -8.32 -0.47
N ILE A 89 4.59 -8.23 0.86
CA ILE A 89 3.38 -8.26 1.67
C ILE A 89 2.87 -6.85 1.93
N HIS A 90 1.60 -6.62 1.58
CA HIS A 90 0.82 -5.46 1.97
C HIS A 90 -0.31 -5.91 2.89
N ASN A 91 -0.25 -5.54 4.17
CA ASN A 91 -1.15 -6.07 5.19
C ASN A 91 -2.13 -4.99 5.69
N HIS A 92 -3.43 -5.20 5.50
CA HIS A 92 -4.46 -4.41 6.15
C HIS A 92 -4.46 -4.73 7.65
N CYS A 93 -4.14 -3.74 8.50
CA CYS A 93 -4.06 -3.94 9.95
C CYS A 93 -4.23 -2.61 10.69
N TYR A 94 -5.21 -2.51 11.59
CA TYR A 94 -5.50 -1.29 12.34
C TYR A 94 -4.78 -1.23 13.68
N LYS A 95 -4.75 -2.33 14.41
CA LYS A 95 -4.36 -2.41 15.82
C LYS A 95 -2.88 -2.70 15.98
N VAL A 96 -2.26 -2.04 16.95
CA VAL A 96 -0.82 -2.20 17.24
C VAL A 96 -0.45 -3.61 17.66
N ASP A 97 -1.30 -4.27 18.45
CA ASP A 97 -1.08 -5.66 18.90
C ASP A 97 -1.07 -6.65 17.73
N GLU A 98 -1.93 -6.45 16.74
CA GLU A 98 -1.94 -7.28 15.55
C GLU A 98 -0.76 -6.98 14.62
N MET A 99 -0.35 -5.70 14.47
CA MET A 99 0.86 -5.34 13.72
C MET A 99 2.09 -6.02 14.33
N ALA A 100 2.24 -5.97 15.66
CA ALA A 100 3.35 -6.63 16.35
C ALA A 100 3.35 -8.15 16.11
N GLN A 101 2.19 -8.81 16.23
CA GLN A 101 2.08 -10.25 15.96
C GLN A 101 2.39 -10.62 14.51
N MET A 102 2.04 -9.76 13.56
CA MET A 102 2.38 -9.98 12.14
C MET A 102 3.88 -9.81 11.88
N ILE A 103 4.53 -8.86 12.56
CA ILE A 103 5.99 -8.69 12.51
C ILE A 103 6.69 -9.92 13.12
N ASP A 104 6.25 -10.38 14.29
CA ASP A 104 6.81 -11.60 14.88
C ASP A 104 6.65 -12.80 13.96
N MET A 105 5.49 -12.92 13.31
CA MET A 105 5.22 -13.99 12.34
C MET A 105 6.12 -13.86 11.10
N SER A 106 6.38 -12.66 10.62
CA SER A 106 7.27 -12.46 9.49
C SER A 106 8.70 -12.91 9.80
N LYS A 107 9.16 -12.66 11.03
CA LYS A 107 10.46 -13.17 11.52
C LYS A 107 10.48 -14.69 11.69
N GLU A 108 9.38 -15.27 12.21
CA GLU A 108 9.22 -16.73 12.41
C GLU A 108 9.36 -17.49 11.08
N PHE A 109 8.80 -16.96 9.99
CA PHE A 109 8.79 -17.61 8.67
C PHE A 109 9.78 -17.03 7.65
N GLY A 110 10.48 -15.95 7.97
CA GLY A 110 11.52 -15.37 7.13
C GLY A 110 10.98 -14.59 5.92
N TYR A 111 9.84 -13.91 6.04
CA TYR A 111 9.33 -13.03 4.99
C TYR A 111 9.29 -11.56 5.43
N GLU A 112 9.21 -10.64 4.46
CA GLU A 112 9.17 -9.21 4.72
C GLU A 112 7.77 -8.61 4.51
N ILE A 113 7.41 -7.67 5.40
CA ILE A 113 6.20 -6.85 5.26
C ILE A 113 6.60 -5.50 4.68
N ALA A 114 6.10 -5.17 3.49
CA ALA A 114 6.36 -3.88 2.86
C ALA A 114 5.57 -2.75 3.54
N ALA A 115 4.31 -2.99 3.88
CA ALA A 115 3.46 -1.97 4.47
C ALA A 115 2.29 -2.52 5.27
N PHE A 116 1.93 -1.81 6.36
CA PHE A 116 0.62 -1.92 6.99
C PHE A 116 -0.31 -0.83 6.47
N HIS A 117 -1.48 -1.23 5.98
CA HIS A 117 -2.50 -0.35 5.44
C HIS A 117 -3.59 -0.05 6.46
N HIS A 118 -4.13 1.15 6.41
CA HIS A 118 -5.15 1.65 7.34
C HIS A 118 -4.64 1.62 8.79
N ALA A 119 -3.35 1.79 8.95
CA ALA A 119 -2.64 1.58 10.20
C ALA A 119 -3.00 2.66 11.24
N VAL A 120 -4.23 2.58 11.76
CA VAL A 120 -4.83 3.56 12.68
C VAL A 120 -3.98 3.77 13.93
N GLU A 121 -3.39 2.70 14.46
CA GLU A 121 -2.52 2.76 15.64
C GLU A 121 -1.03 2.71 15.31
N ALA A 122 -0.62 3.04 14.08
CA ALA A 122 0.80 2.99 13.67
C ALA A 122 1.69 3.88 14.54
N TYR A 123 1.17 4.99 15.06
CA TYR A 123 1.93 5.86 15.98
C TYR A 123 2.41 5.14 17.25
N LYS A 124 1.68 4.13 17.71
CA LYS A 124 2.09 3.28 18.85
C LYS A 124 3.17 2.27 18.43
N ALA A 125 3.16 1.83 17.18
CA ALA A 125 4.12 0.88 16.62
C ALA A 125 5.31 1.58 15.91
N ALA A 126 5.35 2.90 15.87
CA ALA A 126 6.27 3.65 15.01
C ALA A 126 7.76 3.28 15.18
N PRO A 127 8.31 3.07 16.39
CA PRO A 127 9.70 2.60 16.53
C PRO A 127 9.91 1.21 15.91
N MET A 128 8.97 0.29 16.10
CA MET A 128 9.02 -1.06 15.52
C MET A 128 8.96 -1.02 13.99
N LEU A 129 8.08 -0.18 13.42
CA LEU A 129 8.00 0.00 11.97
C LEU A 129 9.31 0.58 11.40
N ALA A 130 9.99 1.47 12.14
CA ALA A 130 11.27 2.04 11.75
C ALA A 130 12.38 0.98 11.77
N GLU A 131 12.44 0.16 12.81
CA GLU A 131 13.41 -0.92 12.96
C GLU A 131 13.30 -1.96 11.82
N GLU A 132 12.08 -2.34 11.47
CA GLU A 132 11.82 -3.34 10.44
C GLU A 132 11.72 -2.76 9.01
N GLY A 133 11.88 -1.45 8.84
CA GLY A 133 11.78 -0.80 7.53
C GLY A 133 10.37 -0.81 6.90
N ILE A 134 9.35 -1.08 7.69
CA ILE A 134 7.95 -1.22 7.24
C ILE A 134 7.30 0.14 7.06
N CYS A 135 6.56 0.32 5.97
CA CYS A 135 5.76 1.53 5.75
C CYS A 135 4.42 1.46 6.51
N GLY A 136 4.06 2.56 7.18
CA GLY A 136 2.71 2.79 7.67
C GLY A 136 1.91 3.60 6.65
N VAL A 137 0.84 3.02 6.11
CA VAL A 137 -0.05 3.66 5.12
C VAL A 137 -1.34 4.08 5.82
N MET A 138 -1.55 5.39 5.98
CA MET A 138 -2.49 5.94 6.96
C MET A 138 -3.36 7.05 6.38
N TRP A 139 -4.55 7.23 6.94
CA TRP A 139 -5.39 8.41 6.72
C TRP A 139 -4.91 9.61 7.54
N ALA A 140 -5.19 10.82 7.08
CA ALA A 140 -4.89 12.02 7.83
C ALA A 140 -5.83 12.20 9.03
N ASP A 141 -7.13 11.97 8.83
CA ASP A 141 -8.14 12.25 9.84
C ASP A 141 -9.43 11.43 9.70
N TRP A 142 -9.36 10.24 9.13
CA TRP A 142 -10.52 9.35 9.01
C TRP A 142 -10.44 8.18 9.98
N TRP A 143 -11.29 8.18 11.01
CA TRP A 143 -11.37 7.14 12.04
C TRP A 143 -12.74 7.10 12.70
N GLY A 144 -12.95 6.16 13.65
CA GLY A 144 -14.16 6.07 14.48
C GLY A 144 -15.37 5.44 13.79
N PHE A 145 -15.24 5.03 12.52
CA PHE A 145 -16.34 4.41 11.76
C PHE A 145 -16.58 2.93 12.13
N LYS A 146 -15.69 2.33 12.91
CA LYS A 146 -15.81 1.00 13.51
C LYS A 146 -14.91 0.87 14.74
N GLN A 147 -15.20 -0.12 15.58
CA GLN A 147 -14.49 -0.31 16.86
C GLN A 147 -12.96 -0.41 16.74
N GLU A 148 -12.44 -1.17 15.79
CA GLU A 148 -10.99 -1.31 15.63
C GLU A 148 -10.30 -0.07 15.03
N ALA A 149 -11.06 0.85 14.44
CA ALA A 149 -10.57 2.12 13.90
C ALA A 149 -10.83 3.31 14.86
N TYR A 150 -11.09 3.04 16.14
CA TYR A 150 -11.49 4.08 17.09
C TYR A 150 -10.30 4.89 17.64
N ASP A 151 -9.17 4.24 17.86
CA ASP A 151 -8.05 4.81 18.62
C ASP A 151 -6.96 5.41 17.71
N MET A 152 -7.37 6.29 16.80
CA MET A 152 -6.46 7.08 15.96
C MET A 152 -6.23 8.46 16.55
N VAL A 153 -5.07 9.03 16.24
CA VAL A 153 -4.73 10.45 16.48
C VAL A 153 -4.39 11.13 15.16
N ARG A 154 -4.67 12.42 15.04
CA ARG A 154 -4.39 13.21 13.81
C ARG A 154 -2.90 13.31 13.51
N GLU A 155 -2.09 13.17 14.52
CA GLU A 155 -0.62 13.20 14.48
C GLU A 155 -0.02 11.87 14.01
N ASN A 156 -0.81 10.83 13.75
CA ASN A 156 -0.36 9.47 13.44
C ASN A 156 0.75 9.45 12.37
N ILE A 157 0.51 10.08 11.21
CA ILE A 157 1.48 10.14 10.11
C ILE A 157 2.76 10.87 10.54
N ALA A 158 2.61 12.01 11.23
CA ALA A 158 3.72 12.82 11.71
C ALA A 158 4.58 12.09 12.74
N LEU A 159 3.95 11.32 13.63
CA LEU A 159 4.66 10.54 14.65
C LEU A 159 5.42 9.35 14.04
N VAL A 160 4.82 8.67 13.06
CA VAL A 160 5.50 7.60 12.31
C VAL A 160 6.72 8.16 11.56
N ASP A 161 6.57 9.31 10.90
CA ASP A 161 7.68 9.97 10.22
C ASP A 161 8.75 10.49 11.21
N TYR A 162 8.35 11.01 12.37
CA TYR A 162 9.26 11.44 13.43
C TYR A 162 10.12 10.28 13.96
N ALA A 163 9.53 9.10 14.11
CA ALA A 163 10.23 7.87 14.47
C ALA A 163 11.15 7.33 13.35
N LYS A 164 11.26 8.02 12.20
CA LYS A 164 12.04 7.60 11.01
C LYS A 164 11.49 6.39 10.30
N ALA A 165 10.28 5.98 10.59
CA ALA A 165 9.57 4.98 9.79
C ALA A 165 9.06 5.58 8.47
N CYS A 166 8.77 4.71 7.52
CA CYS A 166 8.21 5.09 6.22
C CYS A 166 6.72 5.45 6.38
N ALA A 167 6.40 6.74 6.56
CA ALA A 167 5.03 7.22 6.64
C ALA A 167 4.46 7.47 5.23
N VAL A 168 3.26 6.94 4.95
CA VAL A 168 2.56 7.11 3.67
C VAL A 168 1.14 7.59 3.92
N ILE A 169 0.70 8.58 3.15
CA ILE A 169 -0.68 9.04 3.12
C ILE A 169 -1.50 8.25 2.10
N HIS A 170 -2.74 7.89 2.43
CA HIS A 170 -3.68 7.31 1.48
C HIS A 170 -5.13 7.74 1.74
N SER A 171 -6.01 7.48 0.79
CA SER A 171 -7.44 7.75 0.93
C SER A 171 -8.27 6.48 1.19
N ASP A 172 -7.93 5.36 0.56
CA ASP A 172 -8.74 4.13 0.50
C ASP A 172 -10.19 4.40 0.02
N ASP A 173 -10.36 5.44 -0.78
CA ASP A 173 -11.65 5.95 -1.22
C ASP A 173 -11.52 6.56 -2.62
N PRO A 174 -12.41 6.19 -3.58
CA PRO A 174 -12.33 6.65 -4.97
C PRO A 174 -12.64 8.13 -5.15
N ILE A 175 -13.28 8.78 -4.18
CA ILE A 175 -13.60 10.21 -4.21
C ILE A 175 -12.50 11.02 -3.54
N GLN A 176 -12.06 10.61 -2.36
CA GLN A 176 -11.07 11.36 -1.58
C GLN A 176 -9.65 11.31 -2.18
N ILE A 177 -9.32 10.29 -2.99
CA ILE A 177 -8.01 10.19 -3.65
C ILE A 177 -7.66 11.43 -4.48
N GLN A 178 -8.66 12.15 -4.98
CA GLN A 178 -8.48 13.39 -5.72
C GLN A 178 -7.87 14.53 -4.88
N ARG A 179 -7.84 14.40 -3.55
CA ARG A 179 -7.45 15.44 -2.60
C ARG A 179 -6.29 15.03 -1.69
N LEU A 180 -5.45 14.09 -2.13
CA LEU A 180 -4.31 13.62 -1.32
C LEU A 180 -3.35 14.74 -0.92
N ASN A 181 -3.19 15.77 -1.74
CA ASN A 181 -2.42 16.95 -1.40
C ASN A 181 -2.97 17.68 -0.17
N GLN A 182 -4.31 17.75 -0.02
CA GLN A 182 -4.97 18.34 1.14
C GLN A 182 -4.86 17.42 2.37
N GLU A 183 -4.93 16.11 2.18
CA GLU A 183 -4.69 15.12 3.25
C GLU A 183 -3.26 15.25 3.81
N ILE A 184 -2.26 15.42 2.95
CA ILE A 184 -0.88 15.71 3.35
C ILE A 184 -0.81 17.01 4.18
N ALA A 185 -1.48 18.06 3.74
CA ALA A 185 -1.52 19.34 4.44
C ALA A 185 -2.13 19.22 5.85
N LYS A 186 -3.21 18.46 5.99
CA LYS A 186 -3.86 18.18 7.30
C LYS A 186 -2.90 17.46 8.25
N ALA A 187 -2.26 16.39 7.79
CA ALA A 187 -1.33 15.62 8.59
C ALA A 187 -0.08 16.45 8.99
N MET A 188 0.48 17.23 8.06
CA MET A 188 1.58 18.16 8.34
C MET A 188 1.18 19.20 9.41
N SER A 189 -0.01 19.78 9.25
CA SER A 189 -0.52 20.77 10.20
C SER A 189 -0.74 20.16 11.60
N ALA A 190 -1.21 18.91 11.69
CA ALA A 190 -1.37 18.21 12.97
C ALA A 190 0.00 18.04 13.66
N GLY A 191 1.01 17.54 12.95
CA GLY A 191 2.37 17.39 13.49
C GLY A 191 3.00 18.71 13.92
N ASN A 192 2.83 19.78 13.12
CA ASN A 192 3.38 21.10 13.45
C ASN A 192 2.69 21.74 14.67
N ARG A 193 1.39 21.53 14.86
CA ARG A 193 0.71 21.94 16.12
C ARG A 193 1.25 21.21 17.35
N MET A 194 1.75 20.00 17.17
CA MET A 194 2.42 19.22 18.22
C MET A 194 3.89 19.65 18.44
N GLY A 195 4.44 20.50 17.59
CA GLY A 195 5.81 21.02 17.69
C GLY A 195 6.87 20.22 16.91
N LEU A 196 6.47 19.42 15.90
CA LEU A 196 7.39 18.55 15.16
C LEU A 196 8.14 19.23 14.01
N ASP A 197 7.93 20.49 13.70
CA ASP A 197 8.61 21.27 12.64
C ASP A 197 8.75 20.51 11.30
N ILE A 198 7.62 20.17 10.71
CA ILE A 198 7.57 19.41 9.45
C ILE A 198 7.49 20.39 8.28
N SER A 199 8.53 20.42 7.44
CA SER A 199 8.52 21.24 6.23
C SER A 199 7.59 20.66 5.14
N PRO A 200 7.05 21.50 4.24
CA PRO A 200 6.27 21.03 3.10
C PRO A 200 7.01 20.02 2.22
N ALA A 201 8.32 20.22 2.01
CA ALA A 201 9.16 19.29 1.26
C ALA A 201 9.27 17.92 1.93
N LYS A 202 9.24 17.85 3.25
CA LYS A 202 9.19 16.60 4.00
C LYS A 202 7.82 15.95 3.91
N ALA A 203 6.76 16.72 4.09
CA ALA A 203 5.39 16.23 4.06
C ALA A 203 4.98 15.66 2.68
N ILE A 204 5.39 16.31 1.59
CA ILE A 204 5.03 15.84 0.24
C ILE A 204 5.57 14.43 -0.05
N ARG A 205 6.65 14.01 0.60
CA ARG A 205 7.21 12.66 0.46
C ARG A 205 6.25 11.57 0.92
N TRP A 206 5.32 11.86 1.83
CA TRP A 206 4.32 10.90 2.31
C TRP A 206 3.37 10.43 1.19
N GLY A 207 3.10 11.30 0.21
CA GLY A 207 2.27 10.98 -0.95
C GLY A 207 3.04 10.73 -2.24
N THR A 208 4.38 10.76 -2.22
CA THR A 208 5.23 10.60 -3.40
C THR A 208 6.31 9.53 -3.18
N PHE A 209 7.48 9.90 -2.73
CA PHE A 209 8.62 8.99 -2.56
C PHE A 209 8.32 7.81 -1.62
N ASN A 210 7.68 8.07 -0.46
CA ASN A 210 7.36 7.01 0.49
C ASN A 210 6.29 6.06 -0.06
N ALA A 211 5.32 6.57 -0.83
CA ALA A 211 4.35 5.75 -1.53
C ALA A 211 5.04 4.83 -2.58
N ALA A 212 5.97 5.38 -3.36
CA ALA A 212 6.78 4.59 -4.29
C ALA A 212 7.60 3.52 -3.56
N LYS A 213 8.22 3.87 -2.42
CA LYS A 213 8.98 2.93 -1.58
C LYS A 213 8.12 1.77 -1.08
N SER A 214 6.89 2.04 -0.63
CA SER A 214 5.98 0.97 -0.18
C SER A 214 5.69 -0.05 -1.28
N LEU A 215 5.77 0.38 -2.55
CA LEU A 215 5.56 -0.46 -3.73
C LEU A 215 6.86 -1.08 -4.29
N GLY A 216 8.04 -0.68 -3.78
CA GLY A 216 9.34 -1.08 -4.32
C GLY A 216 9.68 -0.43 -5.66
N LEU A 217 9.24 0.81 -5.86
CA LEU A 217 9.41 1.57 -7.09
C LEU A 217 10.16 2.90 -6.87
N GLU A 218 10.73 3.12 -5.68
CA GLU A 218 11.40 4.36 -5.30
C GLU A 218 12.58 4.72 -6.18
N ASP A 219 13.20 3.74 -6.85
CA ASP A 219 14.30 3.98 -7.79
C ASP A 219 13.82 4.45 -9.17
N GLN A 220 12.54 4.25 -9.49
CA GLN A 220 11.94 4.59 -10.79
C GLN A 220 11.04 5.81 -10.73
N ILE A 221 10.26 5.99 -9.65
CA ILE A 221 9.26 7.05 -9.50
C ILE A 221 9.30 7.70 -8.10
N GLY A 222 8.41 8.65 -7.85
CA GLY A 222 8.17 9.25 -6.53
C GLY A 222 9.08 10.40 -6.16
N SER A 223 10.05 10.77 -7.00
CA SER A 223 10.88 11.96 -6.81
C SER A 223 11.41 12.50 -8.14
N LEU A 224 11.67 13.81 -8.19
CA LEU A 224 12.29 14.48 -9.34
C LEU A 224 13.81 14.29 -9.26
N ALA A 225 14.32 13.26 -9.92
CA ALA A 225 15.73 12.94 -10.00
C ALA A 225 16.09 12.45 -11.40
N VAL A 226 17.33 12.70 -11.83
CA VAL A 226 17.84 12.22 -13.12
C VAL A 226 17.78 10.70 -13.16
N GLY A 227 17.25 10.15 -14.24
CA GLY A 227 17.10 8.70 -14.45
C GLY A 227 15.77 8.11 -13.99
N LYS A 228 14.91 8.91 -13.34
CA LYS A 228 13.54 8.47 -12.98
C LYS A 228 12.51 8.91 -14.03
N ASN A 229 11.37 8.25 -14.02
CA ASN A 229 10.24 8.62 -14.86
C ASN A 229 9.81 10.06 -14.56
N ALA A 230 9.50 10.79 -15.61
CA ALA A 230 9.07 12.19 -15.50
C ALA A 230 7.56 12.27 -15.19
N ASP A 231 7.17 11.84 -13.98
CA ASP A 231 5.83 11.99 -13.41
C ASP A 231 5.78 13.30 -12.65
N ILE A 232 5.24 14.35 -13.29
CA ILE A 232 5.34 15.72 -12.81
C ILE A 232 3.95 16.35 -12.77
N VAL A 233 3.65 17.04 -11.68
CA VAL A 233 2.46 17.88 -11.57
C VAL A 233 2.88 19.35 -11.41
N LEU A 234 2.45 20.20 -12.32
CA LEU A 234 2.54 21.64 -12.19
C LEU A 234 1.27 22.15 -11.51
N TRP A 235 1.43 22.80 -10.37
CA TRP A 235 0.34 23.38 -9.60
C TRP A 235 0.18 24.85 -9.87
N THR A 236 -1.04 25.38 -9.73
CA THR A 236 -1.31 26.83 -9.87
C THR A 236 -0.66 27.65 -8.75
N GLU A 237 -0.54 27.06 -7.55
CA GLU A 237 0.07 27.64 -6.35
C GLU A 237 0.75 26.53 -5.53
N HIS A 238 1.04 26.81 -4.28
CA HIS A 238 1.64 25.81 -3.39
C HIS A 238 0.77 24.54 -3.30
N PRO A 239 1.28 23.33 -3.57
CA PRO A 239 0.48 22.10 -3.71
C PRO A 239 -0.35 21.73 -2.48
N LEU A 240 0.09 22.13 -1.27
CA LEU A 240 -0.62 21.88 -0.02
C LEU A 240 -1.68 22.94 0.31
N SER A 241 -1.91 23.92 -0.55
CA SER A 241 -2.99 24.87 -0.41
C SER A 241 -4.31 24.29 -0.94
N VAL A 242 -5.42 24.52 -0.22
CA VAL A 242 -6.76 24.13 -0.67
C VAL A 242 -7.23 24.88 -1.91
N TYR A 243 -6.59 26.01 -2.24
CA TYR A 243 -6.87 26.82 -3.43
C TYR A 243 -6.06 26.38 -4.64
N SER A 244 -5.03 25.57 -4.45
CA SER A 244 -4.17 25.10 -5.52
C SER A 244 -4.84 23.97 -6.32
N HIS A 245 -4.65 24.03 -7.64
CA HIS A 245 -5.13 23.02 -8.57
C HIS A 245 -3.98 22.52 -9.44
N ALA A 246 -4.03 21.25 -9.85
CA ALA A 246 -3.14 20.76 -10.88
C ALA A 246 -3.41 21.55 -12.19
N ASN A 247 -2.40 22.21 -12.71
CA ASN A 247 -2.49 22.95 -13.97
C ASN A 247 -2.11 22.05 -15.14
N LYS A 248 -0.97 21.36 -15.03
CA LYS A 248 -0.54 20.35 -16.00
C LYS A 248 -0.04 19.09 -15.29
N VAL A 249 -0.22 17.94 -15.94
CA VAL A 249 0.26 16.64 -15.43
C VAL A 249 0.98 15.92 -16.56
N TRP A 250 2.21 15.52 -16.29
CA TRP A 250 2.99 14.61 -17.14
C TRP A 250 3.09 13.25 -16.47
N ILE A 251 2.99 12.20 -17.26
CA ILE A 251 3.22 10.81 -16.87
C ILE A 251 4.21 10.22 -17.89
N ASP A 252 5.31 9.68 -17.41
CA ASP A 252 6.41 9.18 -18.24
C ASP A 252 6.94 10.25 -19.24
N GLY A 253 6.86 11.52 -18.88
CA GLY A 253 7.24 12.66 -19.72
C GLY A 253 6.19 13.13 -20.71
N ASP A 254 5.10 12.38 -20.90
CA ASP A 254 4.00 12.76 -21.78
C ASP A 254 2.98 13.65 -21.06
N LEU A 255 2.60 14.76 -21.66
CA LEU A 255 1.55 15.65 -21.15
C LEU A 255 0.18 14.93 -21.22
N ARG A 256 -0.37 14.54 -20.07
CA ARG A 256 -1.63 13.81 -19.94
C ARG A 256 -2.82 14.66 -19.52
N PHE A 257 -2.55 15.82 -18.93
CA PHE A 257 -3.58 16.77 -18.55
C PHE A 257 -3.06 18.19 -18.68
N ASP A 258 -3.89 19.06 -19.26
CA ASP A 258 -3.69 20.51 -19.28
C ASP A 258 -5.04 21.18 -18.99
N ARG A 259 -5.10 21.97 -17.93
CA ARG A 259 -6.32 22.66 -17.50
C ARG A 259 -6.86 23.62 -18.55
N GLU A 260 -5.99 24.21 -19.34
CA GLU A 260 -6.34 25.20 -20.38
C GLU A 260 -6.68 24.54 -21.73
N ASN A 261 -6.26 23.30 -21.95
CA ASN A 261 -6.51 22.56 -23.18
C ASN A 261 -7.47 21.37 -22.98
N LYS A 262 -8.74 21.59 -23.30
CA LYS A 262 -9.79 20.58 -23.14
C LYS A 262 -9.59 19.32 -24.00
N SER A 263 -8.80 19.41 -25.09
CA SER A 263 -8.60 18.27 -25.99
C SER A 263 -7.76 17.14 -25.38
N ILE A 264 -6.94 17.47 -24.37
CA ILE A 264 -6.10 16.50 -23.65
C ILE A 264 -6.57 16.25 -22.22
N GLN A 265 -7.77 16.74 -21.86
CA GLN A 265 -8.37 16.40 -20.57
C GLN A 265 -9.10 15.06 -20.66
N PRO A 266 -9.04 14.21 -19.64
CA PRO A 266 -9.81 12.97 -19.60
C PRO A 266 -11.30 13.28 -19.62
N THR A 267 -12.07 12.45 -20.30
CA THR A 267 -13.52 12.51 -20.28
C THR A 267 -14.03 11.90 -18.97
N SER A 268 -14.88 12.64 -18.27
CA SER A 268 -15.51 12.12 -17.06
C SER A 268 -16.48 10.98 -17.40
N ASP A 269 -16.51 9.93 -16.58
CA ASP A 269 -17.47 8.83 -16.72
C ASP A 269 -18.93 9.31 -16.61
N PHE A 270 -19.19 10.41 -15.91
CA PHE A 270 -20.50 11.06 -15.87
C PHE A 270 -20.93 11.63 -17.22
N ASN A 271 -19.98 11.88 -18.12
CA ASN A 271 -20.24 12.37 -19.46
C ASN A 271 -20.24 11.27 -20.54
N LEU A 272 -19.89 10.04 -20.17
CA LEU A 272 -19.96 8.92 -21.09
C LEU A 272 -21.42 8.61 -21.43
N GLY A 273 -21.74 8.59 -22.72
CA GLY A 273 -23.11 8.38 -23.21
C GLY A 273 -23.96 9.64 -23.30
N ILE A 274 -23.49 10.81 -22.88
CA ILE A 274 -24.17 12.06 -23.16
C ILE A 274 -23.95 12.44 -24.61
N ILE A 275 -24.99 12.31 -25.41
CA ILE A 275 -24.98 12.74 -26.81
C ILE A 275 -25.17 14.26 -26.83
N LYS A 276 -24.13 15.00 -27.20
CA LYS A 276 -24.28 16.44 -27.46
C LYS A 276 -25.20 16.65 -28.64
N ALA A 277 -26.17 17.56 -28.52
CA ALA A 277 -27.03 17.93 -29.64
C ALA A 277 -26.17 18.33 -30.85
N GLY A 278 -26.34 17.64 -31.98
CA GLY A 278 -25.55 17.83 -33.19
C GLY A 278 -24.38 16.90 -33.43
N ALA A 279 -24.07 15.99 -32.49
CA ALA A 279 -23.07 14.96 -32.70
C ALA A 279 -23.67 13.82 -33.55
N VAL A 280 -23.18 13.66 -34.77
CA VAL A 280 -23.48 12.49 -35.61
C VAL A 280 -22.74 11.30 -35.01
N ARG A 281 -23.44 10.19 -34.72
CA ARG A 281 -22.78 8.93 -34.36
C ARG A 281 -21.90 8.47 -35.53
N PRO A 282 -20.66 8.04 -35.27
CA PRO A 282 -19.87 7.34 -36.27
C PRO A 282 -20.49 5.99 -36.67
#